data_4cf736b88ddef105ca624e0126f96602
#
_entry.id   4cf736b88ddef105ca624e0126f96602
#
_cell.length_a   1.000
_cell.length_b   1.000
_cell.length_c   1.000
_cell.angle_alpha   90.00
_cell.angle_beta   90.00
_cell.angle_gamma   90.00
#
_symmetry.space_group_name_H-M   'P 1'
#
loop_
_entity.id
_entity.type
_entity.pdbx_description
1 polymer ?
#
loop_
_entity_poly.entity_id
_entity_poly.type
_entity_poly.pdbx_seq_one_letter_code
_entity_poly.pdbx_strand_id
1 'polypeptide(L)'
;MQLNPVDEKTYLDRLRVSLILLVVIGHATRMFCPNGLYNDRIAVDSMLEMLTKVIYSFHMPLFVMISGYVYGICVLKSKDYDSFLLVLRKKVLRLIVPYLFWGICYVAPIMIVLSLTPLSYWDYVKTGILLSLNSRQLWFLAALFVMFILVHGVRCLLERF
;
A
#
# COMPACT_ATOMS: atom_id res chain seq x y z
N MET A 1 15.96 26.40 -6.70
CA MET A 1 14.64 26.79 -7.26
C MET A 1 13.59 26.25 -6.28
N GLN A 2 13.09 27.09 -5.37
CA GLN A 2 12.07 26.68 -4.41
C GLN A 2 10.71 26.80 -5.11
N LEU A 3 10.01 25.67 -5.24
CA LEU A 3 8.64 25.65 -5.75
C LEU A 3 7.71 26.36 -4.75
N ASN A 4 6.72 27.06 -5.25
CA ASN A 4 5.67 27.63 -4.44
C ASN A 4 4.91 26.51 -3.70
N PRO A 5 4.54 26.64 -2.41
CA PRO A 5 3.88 25.58 -1.65
C PRO A 5 2.59 25.01 -2.31
N VAL A 6 1.89 25.84 -3.07
CA VAL A 6 0.69 25.44 -3.83
C VAL A 6 1.07 24.53 -5.01
N ASP A 7 2.16 24.89 -5.71
CA ASP A 7 2.66 24.11 -6.86
C ASP A 7 3.23 22.76 -6.40
N GLU A 8 3.93 22.73 -5.26
CA GLU A 8 4.48 21.53 -4.66
C GLU A 8 3.37 20.52 -4.31
N LYS A 9 2.28 20.96 -3.67
CA LYS A 9 1.14 20.11 -3.35
C LYS A 9 0.48 19.55 -4.61
N THR A 10 0.23 20.40 -5.61
CA THR A 10 -0.39 20.01 -6.87
C THR A 10 0.49 18.98 -7.61
N TYR A 11 1.80 19.16 -7.61
CA TYR A 11 2.74 18.22 -8.20
C TYR A 11 2.72 16.85 -7.52
N LEU A 12 2.73 16.82 -6.18
CA LEU A 12 2.65 15.58 -5.41
C LEU A 12 1.32 14.85 -5.62
N ASP A 13 0.21 15.57 -5.73
CA ASP A 13 -1.09 14.96 -5.98
C ASP A 13 -1.16 14.37 -7.40
N ARG A 14 -0.60 15.04 -8.41
CA ARG A 14 -0.48 14.50 -9.78
C ARG A 14 0.39 13.24 -9.82
N LEU A 15 1.54 13.24 -9.13
CA LEU A 15 2.39 12.04 -9.03
C LEU A 15 1.65 10.86 -8.39
N ARG A 16 0.89 11.10 -7.31
CA ARG A 16 0.09 10.05 -6.66
C ARG A 16 -0.96 9.47 -7.60
N VAL A 17 -1.69 10.33 -8.32
CA VAL A 17 -2.69 9.86 -9.30
C VAL A 17 -2.04 9.01 -10.37
N SER A 18 -0.90 9.46 -10.94
CA SER A 18 -0.16 8.68 -11.94
C SER A 18 0.29 7.32 -11.41
N LEU A 19 0.78 7.26 -10.17
CA LEU A 19 1.16 6.01 -9.54
C LEU A 19 -0.03 5.08 -9.29
N ILE A 20 -1.19 5.62 -8.88
CA ILE A 20 -2.41 4.82 -8.71
C ILE A 20 -2.84 4.22 -10.04
N LEU A 21 -2.80 4.98 -11.14
CA LEU A 21 -3.08 4.47 -12.48
C LEU A 21 -2.13 3.35 -12.89
N LEU A 22 -0.83 3.49 -12.62
CA LEU A 22 0.15 2.43 -12.87
C LEU A 22 -0.12 1.18 -12.03
N VAL A 23 -0.54 1.33 -10.78
CA VAL A 23 -0.96 0.17 -9.94
C VAL A 23 -2.15 -0.55 -10.55
N VAL A 24 -3.18 0.18 -10.98
CA VAL A 24 -4.37 -0.40 -11.62
C VAL A 24 -3.98 -1.15 -12.88
N ILE A 25 -3.17 -0.54 -13.75
CA ILE A 25 -2.66 -1.18 -14.98
C ILE A 25 -1.84 -2.43 -14.62
N GLY A 26 -0.90 -2.33 -13.69
CA GLY A 26 -0.06 -3.45 -13.27
C GLY A 26 -0.87 -4.62 -12.69
N HIS A 27 -1.93 -4.35 -11.93
CA HIS A 27 -2.81 -5.41 -11.43
C HIS A 27 -3.68 -6.02 -12.53
N ALA A 28 -4.16 -5.22 -13.49
CA ALA A 28 -4.93 -5.72 -14.62
C ALA A 28 -4.06 -6.60 -15.54
N THR A 29 -2.84 -6.17 -15.86
CA THR A 29 -1.92 -6.92 -16.73
C THR A 29 -1.37 -8.17 -16.06
N ARG A 30 -1.33 -8.24 -14.73
CA ARG A 30 -0.89 -9.43 -13.99
C ARG A 30 -1.77 -10.67 -14.25
N MET A 31 -3.00 -10.50 -14.69
CA MET A 31 -3.86 -11.63 -15.08
C MET A 31 -3.29 -12.43 -16.25
N PHE A 32 -2.49 -11.79 -17.12
CA PHE A 32 -1.87 -12.39 -18.31
C PHE A 32 -0.44 -12.88 -18.07
N CYS A 33 0.04 -12.85 -16.81
CA CYS A 33 1.38 -13.30 -16.47
C CYS A 33 1.39 -14.77 -16.04
N PRO A 34 2.50 -15.51 -16.21
CA PRO A 34 2.69 -16.82 -15.58
C PRO A 34 2.48 -16.70 -14.07
N ASN A 35 1.75 -17.63 -13.48
CA ASN A 35 1.33 -17.59 -12.07
C ASN A 35 0.39 -16.42 -11.73
N GLY A 36 -0.33 -15.87 -12.71
CA GLY A 36 -1.46 -14.97 -12.48
C GLY A 36 -2.63 -15.67 -11.81
N LEU A 37 -3.65 -14.89 -11.43
CA LEU A 37 -4.82 -15.39 -10.67
C LEU A 37 -5.62 -16.47 -11.44
N TYR A 38 -5.53 -16.47 -12.76
CA TYR A 38 -6.30 -17.30 -13.69
C TYR A 38 -5.41 -18.03 -14.71
N ASN A 39 -4.23 -18.47 -14.30
CA ASN A 39 -3.20 -19.02 -15.17
C ASN A 39 -3.69 -20.18 -16.07
N ASP A 40 -4.64 -20.97 -15.57
CA ASP A 40 -5.19 -22.10 -16.32
C ASP A 40 -6.29 -21.71 -17.34
N ARG A 41 -6.72 -20.45 -17.34
CA ARG A 41 -7.85 -19.96 -18.13
C ARG A 41 -7.53 -18.85 -19.12
N ILE A 42 -6.38 -18.20 -18.97
CA ILE A 42 -5.98 -17.03 -19.77
C ILE A 42 -4.63 -17.30 -20.41
N ALA A 43 -4.51 -17.06 -21.70
CA ALA A 43 -3.23 -17.18 -22.41
C ALA A 43 -2.21 -16.17 -21.86
N VAL A 44 -0.98 -16.64 -21.65
CA VAL A 44 0.12 -15.79 -21.22
C VAL A 44 0.55 -14.90 -22.39
N ASP A 45 0.61 -13.59 -22.15
CA ASP A 45 1.09 -12.60 -23.09
C ASP A 45 2.46 -12.05 -22.63
N SER A 46 3.50 -12.30 -23.42
CA SER A 46 4.87 -11.91 -23.07
C SER A 46 5.05 -10.39 -22.97
N MET A 47 4.30 -9.62 -23.74
CA MET A 47 4.38 -8.16 -23.75
C MET A 47 3.76 -7.60 -22.48
N LEU A 48 2.59 -8.12 -22.09
CA LEU A 48 1.90 -7.73 -20.84
C LEU A 48 2.68 -8.18 -19.61
N GLU A 49 3.34 -9.34 -19.67
CA GLU A 49 4.24 -9.80 -18.61
C GLU A 49 5.42 -8.83 -18.41
N MET A 50 6.07 -8.41 -19.50
CA MET A 50 7.17 -7.45 -19.45
C MET A 50 6.71 -6.11 -18.89
N LEU A 51 5.57 -5.59 -19.36
CA LEU A 51 4.98 -4.35 -18.85
C LEU A 51 4.69 -4.45 -17.34
N THR A 52 4.11 -5.56 -16.90
CA THR A 52 3.85 -5.83 -15.48
C THR A 52 5.14 -5.81 -14.67
N LYS A 53 6.19 -6.51 -15.10
CA LYS A 53 7.49 -6.53 -14.42
C LYS A 53 8.10 -5.13 -14.30
N VAL A 54 8.04 -4.34 -15.36
CA VAL A 54 8.54 -2.96 -15.36
C VAL A 54 7.75 -2.12 -14.35
N ILE A 55 6.41 -2.15 -14.38
CA ILE A 55 5.59 -1.39 -13.43
C ILE A 55 5.90 -1.81 -11.98
N TYR A 56 5.97 -3.12 -11.72
CA TYR A 56 6.19 -3.65 -10.38
C TYR A 56 7.59 -3.35 -9.82
N SER A 57 8.58 -3.11 -10.68
CA SER A 57 9.94 -2.79 -10.24
C SER A 57 10.06 -1.42 -9.57
N PHE A 58 9.24 -0.44 -9.93
CA PHE A 58 9.42 0.93 -9.44
C PHE A 58 8.22 1.53 -8.71
N HIS A 59 6.97 1.08 -8.97
CA HIS A 59 5.79 1.76 -8.40
C HIS A 59 5.75 1.69 -6.86
N MET A 60 6.12 0.55 -6.25
CA MET A 60 6.15 0.41 -4.79
C MET A 60 7.23 1.28 -4.13
N PRO A 61 8.51 1.26 -4.58
CA PRO A 61 9.52 2.19 -4.10
C PRO A 61 9.12 3.66 -4.22
N LEU A 62 8.48 4.07 -5.32
CA LEU A 62 8.01 5.44 -5.50
C LEU A 62 6.91 5.81 -4.51
N PHE A 63 5.96 4.90 -4.21
CA PHE A 63 4.96 5.16 -3.17
C PHE A 63 5.58 5.36 -1.79
N VAL A 64 6.58 4.56 -1.43
CA VAL A 64 7.32 4.71 -0.18
C VAL A 64 8.04 6.06 -0.14
N MET A 65 8.73 6.42 -1.22
CA MET A 65 9.48 7.68 -1.34
C MET A 65 8.55 8.90 -1.18
N ILE A 66 7.43 8.94 -1.91
CA ILE A 66 6.46 10.04 -1.81
C ILE A 66 5.83 10.08 -0.42
N SER A 67 5.52 8.93 0.17
CA SER A 67 4.94 8.84 1.50
C SER A 67 5.91 9.33 2.57
N GLY A 68 7.20 8.99 2.45
CA GLY A 68 8.28 9.47 3.32
C GLY A 68 8.50 10.97 3.17
N TYR A 69 8.53 11.48 1.94
CA TYR A 69 8.66 12.91 1.66
C TYR A 69 7.55 13.73 2.30
N VAL A 70 6.28 13.32 2.08
CA VAL A 70 5.12 13.99 2.69
C VAL A 70 5.15 13.88 4.22
N TYR A 71 5.57 12.75 4.76
CA TYR A 71 5.76 12.60 6.20
C TYR A 71 6.81 13.60 6.72
N GLY A 72 7.95 13.73 6.06
CA GLY A 72 8.98 14.71 6.43
C GLY A 72 8.43 16.16 6.46
N ILE A 73 7.68 16.57 5.43
CA ILE A 73 7.03 17.88 5.41
C ILE A 73 6.05 18.04 6.59
N CYS A 74 5.24 17.02 6.87
CA CYS A 74 4.27 17.06 7.97
C CYS A 74 4.97 17.20 9.33
N VAL A 75 6.08 16.49 9.53
CA VAL A 75 6.90 16.58 10.74
C VAL A 75 7.45 17.99 10.94
N LEU A 76 7.90 18.65 9.87
CA LEU A 76 8.47 19.99 9.93
C LEU A 76 7.41 21.10 10.12
N LYS A 77 6.19 20.89 9.62
CA LYS A 77 5.16 21.94 9.55
C LYS A 77 4.04 21.79 10.59
N SER A 78 3.91 20.65 11.26
CA SER A 78 2.75 20.38 12.13
C SER A 78 3.16 19.85 13.50
N LYS A 79 2.79 20.59 14.56
CA LYS A 79 2.96 20.16 15.95
C LYS A 79 2.24 18.86 16.32
N ASP A 80 1.27 18.43 15.52
CA ASP A 80 0.59 17.13 15.72
C ASP A 80 1.54 15.93 15.57
N TYR A 81 2.69 16.13 14.90
CA TYR A 81 3.71 15.12 14.73
C TYR A 81 4.74 15.07 15.88
N ASP A 82 4.58 15.90 16.90
CA ASP A 82 5.40 15.84 18.13
C ASP A 82 4.85 14.77 19.10
N SER A 83 3.59 14.36 18.94
CA SER A 83 2.97 13.32 19.76
C SER A 83 2.90 11.98 19.03
N PHE A 84 3.59 10.96 19.55
CA PHE A 84 3.55 9.60 19.04
C PHE A 84 2.12 9.05 18.91
N LEU A 85 1.29 9.29 19.91
CA LEU A 85 -0.09 8.78 19.95
C LEU A 85 -0.98 9.40 18.87
N LEU A 86 -0.81 10.69 18.58
CA LEU A 86 -1.56 11.37 17.52
C LEU A 86 -1.15 10.85 16.14
N VAL A 87 0.14 10.64 15.92
CA VAL A 87 0.64 10.05 14.66
C VAL A 87 0.14 8.63 14.50
N LEU A 88 0.23 7.81 15.55
CA LEU A 88 -0.28 6.44 15.55
C LEU A 88 -1.76 6.41 15.15
N ARG A 89 -2.61 7.21 15.81
CA ARG A 89 -4.03 7.31 15.49
C ARG A 89 -4.28 7.71 14.03
N LYS A 90 -3.57 8.74 13.54
CA LYS A 90 -3.69 9.19 12.14
C LYS A 90 -3.30 8.08 11.15
N LYS A 91 -2.24 7.32 11.44
CA LYS A 91 -1.79 6.23 10.56
C LYS A 91 -2.68 4.99 10.64
N VAL A 92 -3.19 4.65 11.81
CA VAL A 92 -4.21 3.57 11.96
C VAL A 92 -5.45 3.89 11.12
N LEU A 93 -6.02 5.08 11.25
CA LEU A 93 -7.23 5.45 10.51
C LEU A 93 -7.01 5.51 8.98
N ARG A 94 -5.82 5.86 8.53
CA ARG A 94 -5.52 6.02 7.09
C ARG A 94 -5.01 4.76 6.41
N LEU A 95 -4.42 3.82 7.15
CA LEU A 95 -3.79 2.63 6.58
C LEU A 95 -4.43 1.33 7.07
N ILE A 96 -4.59 1.17 8.40
CA ILE A 96 -5.10 -0.09 8.96
C ILE A 96 -6.60 -0.23 8.80
N VAL A 97 -7.37 0.85 9.01
CA VAL A 97 -8.83 0.81 8.82
C VAL A 97 -9.20 0.45 7.38
N PRO A 98 -8.67 1.11 6.32
CA PRO A 98 -8.92 0.70 4.94
C PRO A 98 -8.40 -0.71 4.64
N TYR A 99 -7.23 -1.10 5.17
CA TYR A 99 -6.69 -2.45 5.04
C TYR A 99 -7.69 -3.50 5.53
N LEU A 100 -8.19 -3.35 6.76
CA LEU A 100 -9.15 -4.29 7.35
C LEU A 100 -10.49 -4.27 6.60
N PHE A 101 -11.01 -3.07 6.31
CA PHE A 101 -12.28 -2.94 5.60
C PHE A 101 -12.25 -3.66 4.25
N TRP A 102 -11.28 -3.34 3.39
CA TRP A 102 -11.17 -3.96 2.06
C TRP A 102 -10.74 -5.42 2.15
N GLY A 103 -9.92 -5.80 3.12
CA GLY A 103 -9.53 -7.19 3.37
C GLY A 103 -10.73 -8.07 3.69
N ILE A 104 -11.57 -7.63 4.63
CA ILE A 104 -12.74 -8.37 5.10
C ILE A 104 -13.89 -8.30 4.09
N CYS A 105 -14.23 -7.09 3.60
CA CYS A 105 -15.43 -6.91 2.78
C CYS A 105 -15.23 -7.23 1.29
N TYR A 106 -13.99 -7.24 0.81
CA TYR A 106 -13.71 -7.44 -0.62
C TYR A 106 -12.81 -8.65 -0.88
N VAL A 107 -11.61 -8.68 -0.28
CA VAL A 107 -10.64 -9.74 -0.60
C VAL A 107 -11.11 -11.11 -0.10
N ALA A 108 -11.57 -11.21 1.16
CA ALA A 108 -12.01 -12.48 1.72
C ALA A 108 -13.19 -13.08 0.95
N PRO A 109 -14.30 -12.37 0.64
CA PRO A 109 -15.38 -12.90 -0.17
C PRO A 109 -14.93 -13.38 -1.55
N ILE A 110 -14.10 -12.61 -2.25
CA ILE A 110 -13.60 -12.97 -3.58
C ILE A 110 -12.77 -14.26 -3.52
N MET A 111 -11.88 -14.38 -2.52
CA MET A 111 -11.06 -15.58 -2.35
C MET A 111 -11.89 -16.85 -2.16
N ILE A 112 -13.02 -16.74 -1.47
CA ILE A 112 -13.94 -17.88 -1.25
C ILE A 112 -14.79 -18.14 -2.49
N VAL A 113 -15.46 -17.13 -3.04
CA VAL A 113 -16.37 -17.27 -4.20
C VAL A 113 -15.64 -17.84 -5.42
N LEU A 114 -14.41 -17.41 -5.66
CA LEU A 114 -13.60 -17.89 -6.77
C LEU A 114 -12.83 -19.18 -6.43
N SER A 115 -13.05 -19.76 -5.26
CA SER A 115 -12.38 -21.00 -4.80
C SER A 115 -10.84 -20.92 -4.88
N LEU A 116 -10.28 -19.73 -4.61
CA LEU A 116 -8.84 -19.46 -4.65
C LEU A 116 -8.12 -19.84 -3.35
N THR A 117 -8.87 -20.28 -2.35
CA THR A 117 -8.35 -20.75 -1.06
C THR A 117 -9.19 -21.94 -0.57
N PRO A 118 -8.60 -22.95 0.06
CA PRO A 118 -9.35 -24.03 0.69
C PRO A 118 -9.91 -23.65 2.07
N LEU A 119 -9.61 -22.45 2.57
CA LEU A 119 -9.99 -22.00 3.90
C LEU A 119 -11.46 -21.55 3.94
N SER A 120 -12.09 -21.71 5.11
CA SER A 120 -13.36 -21.06 5.42
C SER A 120 -13.19 -19.53 5.47
N TYR A 121 -14.27 -18.78 5.26
CA TYR A 121 -14.25 -17.32 5.31
C TYR A 121 -13.59 -16.79 6.59
N TRP A 122 -14.02 -17.27 7.75
CA TRP A 122 -13.48 -16.82 9.03
C TRP A 122 -12.04 -17.26 9.27
N ASP A 123 -11.65 -18.43 8.78
CA ASP A 123 -10.25 -18.87 8.87
C ASP A 123 -9.36 -18.02 7.98
N TYR A 124 -9.82 -17.67 6.79
CA TYR A 124 -9.09 -16.74 5.91
C TYR A 124 -8.97 -15.35 6.53
N VAL A 125 -10.03 -14.81 7.13
CA VAL A 125 -9.96 -13.51 7.83
C VAL A 125 -8.94 -13.56 8.97
N LYS A 126 -8.97 -14.60 9.80
CA LYS A 126 -8.03 -14.74 10.93
C LYS A 126 -6.59 -14.94 10.47
N THR A 127 -6.33 -15.89 9.60
CA THR A 127 -4.97 -16.28 9.22
C THR A 127 -4.41 -15.40 8.11
N GLY A 128 -5.18 -15.11 7.07
CA GLY A 128 -4.74 -14.36 5.90
C GLY A 128 -4.70 -12.84 6.13
N ILE A 129 -5.67 -12.28 6.84
CA ILE A 129 -5.79 -10.83 7.02
C ILE A 129 -5.19 -10.37 8.35
N LEU A 130 -5.61 -10.98 9.48
CA LEU A 130 -5.21 -10.50 10.81
C LEU A 130 -3.82 -10.97 11.24
N LEU A 131 -3.49 -12.25 11.05
CA LEU A 131 -2.23 -12.82 11.52
C LEU A 131 -1.08 -12.60 10.54
N SER A 132 -1.29 -12.89 9.27
CA SER A 132 -0.21 -12.77 8.28
C SER A 132 -0.01 -11.36 7.74
N LEU A 133 -0.99 -10.45 7.95
CA LEU A 133 -1.03 -9.11 7.32
C LEU A 133 -0.80 -9.17 5.80
N ASN A 134 -1.06 -10.32 5.21
CA ASN A 134 -0.83 -10.63 3.80
C ASN A 134 -2.13 -10.75 3.04
N SER A 135 -2.88 -9.67 2.98
CA SER A 135 -4.12 -9.56 2.22
C SER A 135 -3.82 -9.23 0.76
N ARG A 136 -3.14 -10.15 0.06
CA ARG A 136 -2.80 -10.00 -1.36
C ARG A 136 -2.26 -8.61 -1.72
N GLN A 137 -3.00 -7.81 -2.53
CA GLN A 137 -2.57 -6.47 -2.95
C GLN A 137 -2.53 -5.44 -1.81
N LEU A 138 -3.20 -5.70 -0.69
CA LEU A 138 -3.30 -4.75 0.43
C LEU A 138 -2.13 -4.83 1.41
N TRP A 139 -1.24 -5.84 1.29
CA TRP A 139 -0.08 -6.00 2.17
C TRP A 139 0.78 -4.74 2.31
N PHE A 140 0.80 -3.92 1.25
CA PHE A 140 1.58 -2.68 1.22
C PHE A 140 1.09 -1.65 2.24
N LEU A 141 -0.22 -1.59 2.54
CA LEU A 141 -0.76 -0.69 3.56
C LEU A 141 -0.24 -1.06 4.95
N ALA A 142 -0.20 -2.36 5.26
CA ALA A 142 0.34 -2.86 6.52
C ALA A 142 1.84 -2.60 6.63
N ALA A 143 2.61 -2.88 5.57
CA ALA A 143 4.05 -2.60 5.52
C ALA A 143 4.33 -1.11 5.69
N LEU A 144 3.60 -0.24 4.98
CA LEU A 144 3.74 1.21 5.08
C LEU A 144 3.41 1.71 6.50
N PHE A 145 2.40 1.14 7.15
CA PHE A 145 2.08 1.45 8.54
C PHE A 145 3.25 1.12 9.48
N VAL A 146 3.80 -0.10 9.39
CA VAL A 146 4.95 -0.50 10.21
C VAL A 146 6.14 0.43 9.99
N MET A 147 6.45 0.75 8.73
CA MET A 147 7.54 1.68 8.39
C MET A 147 7.34 3.05 9.05
N PHE A 148 6.13 3.62 9.00
CA PHE A 148 5.84 4.91 9.64
C PHE A 148 6.02 4.85 11.16
N ILE A 149 5.56 3.78 11.80
CA ILE A 149 5.68 3.64 13.26
C ILE A 149 7.15 3.49 13.68
N LEU A 150 7.93 2.71 12.92
CA LEU A 150 9.36 2.55 13.19
C LEU A 150 10.12 3.88 13.03
N VAL A 151 9.94 4.57 11.90
CA VAL A 151 10.61 5.85 11.63
C VAL A 151 10.24 6.90 12.68
N HIS A 152 8.95 7.00 13.00
CA HIS A 152 8.49 7.97 14.01
C HIS A 152 8.95 7.60 15.43
N GLY A 153 8.95 6.31 15.78
CA GLY A 153 9.46 5.81 17.05
C GLY A 153 10.95 6.11 17.25
N VAL A 154 11.76 5.84 16.22
CA VAL A 154 13.21 6.18 16.24
C VAL A 154 13.40 7.70 16.40
N ARG A 155 12.63 8.51 15.66
CA ARG A 155 12.68 9.97 15.81
C ARG A 155 12.41 10.40 17.27
N CYS A 156 11.28 9.92 17.84
CA CYS A 156 10.92 10.26 19.23
C CYS A 156 11.97 9.82 20.26
N LEU A 157 12.67 8.72 20.00
CA LEU A 157 13.77 8.27 20.84
C LEU A 157 14.99 9.21 20.73
N LEU A 158 15.36 9.60 19.52
CA LEU A 158 16.50 10.51 19.28
C LEU A 158 16.27 11.93 19.82
N GLU A 159 15.02 12.40 19.84
CA GLU A 159 14.66 13.71 20.40
C GLU A 159 14.64 13.73 21.96
N ARG A 160 14.71 12.55 22.59
CA ARG A 160 14.78 12.43 24.06
C ARG A 160 16.20 12.41 24.61
N PHE A 161 17.20 12.17 23.76
CA PHE A 161 18.63 12.17 24.09
C PHE A 161 19.32 13.43 23.56
#